data_b25395411343cc9ff86a13c8cbc03378
#
_entry.id   b25395411343cc9ff86a13c8cbc03378
#
_cell.length_a   1.000
_cell.length_b   1.000
_cell.length_c   1.000
_cell.angle_alpha   90.00
_cell.angle_beta   90.00
_cell.angle_gamma   90.00
#
_symmetry.space_group_name_H-M   'P 1'
#
loop_
_entity.id
_entity.type
_entity.pdbx_description
1 polymer ?
#
loop_
_entity_poly.entity_id
_entity_poly.type
_entity_poly.pdbx_seq_one_letter_code
_entity_poly.pdbx_strand_id
1 'polypeptide(L)'
;MLEQRAELEAREDEVSQQVLKRLEKLDTLGEVDYDAVLLPGSGQQLKAIASLLSFYDVDRPAVRLLGLANWAQTANIESEPSLSRGWYAAPPAAERKSFFERYRKIYGRPPAAIASQCSAFLK
;
A
#
# COMPACT_ATOMS: atom_id res chain seq x y z
N MET A 1 -12.66 37.34 38.60
CA MET A 1 -12.15 35.95 38.72
C MET A 1 -13.08 34.90 38.12
N LEU A 2 -14.40 34.95 38.32
CA LEU A 2 -15.35 33.99 37.75
C LEU A 2 -15.55 34.19 36.24
N GLU A 3 -15.55 35.41 35.73
CA GLU A 3 -15.66 35.71 34.29
C GLU A 3 -14.44 35.23 33.49
N GLN A 4 -13.23 35.35 34.03
CA GLN A 4 -12.02 34.86 33.39
C GLN A 4 -11.96 33.31 33.29
N ARG A 5 -12.57 32.62 34.27
CA ARG A 5 -12.68 31.16 34.22
C ARG A 5 -13.67 30.71 33.17
N ALA A 6 -14.82 31.35 33.06
CA ALA A 6 -15.83 31.04 32.04
C ALA A 6 -15.30 31.34 30.62
N GLU A 7 -14.51 32.40 30.43
CA GLU A 7 -13.85 32.71 29.15
C GLU A 7 -12.78 31.68 28.79
N LEU A 8 -12.02 31.17 29.77
CA LEU A 8 -11.03 30.12 29.53
C LEU A 8 -11.67 28.77 29.23
N GLU A 9 -12.75 28.42 29.93
CA GLU A 9 -13.53 27.19 29.63
C GLU A 9 -14.19 27.26 28.27
N ALA A 10 -14.76 28.40 27.86
CA ALA A 10 -15.33 28.60 26.54
C ALA A 10 -14.27 28.49 25.40
N ARG A 11 -13.05 29.01 25.65
CA ARG A 11 -11.93 28.89 24.69
C ARG A 11 -11.38 27.48 24.63
N GLU A 12 -11.39 26.76 25.74
CA GLU A 12 -10.98 25.35 25.78
C GLU A 12 -11.99 24.48 25.04
N ASP A 13 -13.28 24.74 25.15
CA ASP A 13 -14.35 24.07 24.41
C ASP A 13 -14.28 24.36 22.90
N GLU A 14 -14.01 25.61 22.48
CA GLU A 14 -13.84 25.94 21.05
C GLU A 14 -12.62 25.27 20.43
N VAL A 15 -11.50 25.25 21.14
CA VAL A 15 -10.28 24.55 20.69
C VAL A 15 -10.52 23.04 20.64
N SER A 16 -11.19 22.48 21.65
CA SER A 16 -11.54 21.06 21.69
C SER A 16 -12.49 20.66 20.56
N GLN A 17 -13.50 21.49 20.26
CA GLN A 17 -14.40 21.26 19.13
C GLN A 17 -13.71 21.38 17.76
N GLN A 18 -12.78 22.31 17.61
CA GLN A 18 -11.97 22.42 16.39
C GLN A 18 -11.04 21.22 16.21
N VAL A 19 -10.43 20.75 17.30
CA VAL A 19 -9.60 19.55 17.29
C VAL A 19 -10.43 18.31 16.98
N LEU A 20 -11.61 18.15 17.59
CA LEU A 20 -12.54 17.05 17.30
C LEU A 20 -13.00 17.06 15.84
N LYS A 21 -13.41 18.21 15.30
CA LYS A 21 -13.78 18.35 13.87
C LYS A 21 -12.61 18.04 12.93
N ARG A 22 -11.38 18.34 13.36
CA ARG A 22 -10.18 18.02 12.60
C ARG A 22 -9.84 16.55 12.68
N LEU A 23 -10.06 15.91 13.84
CA LEU A 23 -9.89 14.46 14.03
C LEU A 23 -10.97 13.67 13.31
N GLU A 24 -12.23 14.11 13.30
CA GLU A 24 -13.29 13.51 12.49
C GLU A 24 -12.99 13.56 10.98
N LYS A 25 -12.33 14.62 10.50
CA LYS A 25 -11.83 14.72 9.12
C LYS A 25 -10.61 13.82 8.86
N LEU A 26 -9.89 13.41 9.90
CA LEU A 26 -8.72 12.55 9.82
C LEU A 26 -9.08 11.06 10.04
N ASP A 27 -10.24 10.78 10.64
CA ASP A 27 -10.74 9.40 10.83
C ASP A 27 -11.20 8.74 9.52
N THR A 28 -11.58 9.55 8.54
CA THR A 28 -11.68 9.14 7.15
C THR A 28 -10.82 10.08 6.34
N LEU A 29 -9.92 9.55 5.53
CA LEU A 29 -9.11 10.37 4.61
C LEU A 29 -9.98 11.16 3.60
N GLY A 30 -11.31 11.05 3.71
CA GLY A 30 -12.29 11.70 2.85
C GLY A 30 -12.15 11.25 1.39
N GLU A 31 -12.73 11.99 0.48
CA GLU A 31 -12.45 11.83 -0.95
C GLU A 31 -10.98 12.20 -1.20
N VAL A 32 -10.18 11.21 -1.59
CA VAL A 32 -8.77 11.41 -1.94
C VAL A 32 -8.67 11.91 -3.39
N ASP A 33 -7.82 12.90 -3.62
CA ASP A 33 -7.63 13.54 -4.94
C ASP A 33 -6.73 12.72 -5.89
N TYR A 34 -6.61 11.40 -5.69
CA TYR A 34 -5.79 10.54 -6.53
C TYR A 34 -6.51 9.24 -6.89
N ASP A 35 -6.28 8.75 -8.11
CA ASP A 35 -6.93 7.56 -8.66
C ASP A 35 -6.13 6.28 -8.43
N ALA A 36 -4.86 6.38 -8.07
CA ALA A 36 -3.99 5.24 -7.86
C ALA A 36 -2.92 5.47 -6.82
N VAL A 37 -2.52 4.40 -6.13
CA VAL A 37 -1.41 4.35 -5.17
C VAL A 37 -0.42 3.29 -5.58
N LEU A 38 0.86 3.64 -5.70
CA LEU A 38 1.95 2.71 -5.96
C LEU A 38 2.50 2.16 -4.64
N LEU A 39 2.46 0.84 -4.48
CA LEU A 39 2.97 0.11 -3.33
C LEU A 39 4.21 -0.73 -3.74
N PRO A 40 5.43 -0.24 -3.52
CA PRO A 40 6.64 -0.95 -3.91
C PRO A 40 7.02 -2.11 -2.97
N GLY A 41 6.31 -2.29 -1.86
CA GLY A 41 6.54 -3.36 -0.88
C GLY A 41 6.25 -4.77 -1.40
N SER A 42 6.57 -5.78 -0.60
CA SER A 42 6.29 -7.19 -0.88
C SER A 42 6.03 -7.99 0.42
N GLY A 43 5.53 -9.21 0.28
CA GLY A 43 5.30 -10.10 1.42
C GLY A 43 4.31 -9.55 2.44
N GLN A 44 4.60 -9.78 3.72
CA GLN A 44 3.73 -9.36 4.83
C GLN A 44 3.60 -7.84 4.95
N GLN A 45 4.65 -7.12 4.64
CA GLN A 45 4.63 -5.65 4.69
C GLN A 45 3.65 -5.07 3.67
N LEU A 46 3.62 -5.62 2.45
CA LEU A 46 2.63 -5.25 1.43
C LEU A 46 1.20 -5.50 1.91
N LYS A 47 0.94 -6.68 2.48
CA LYS A 47 -0.38 -7.04 3.00
C LYS A 47 -0.84 -6.13 4.13
N ALA A 48 0.06 -5.82 5.06
CA ALA A 48 -0.24 -4.92 6.18
C ALA A 48 -0.59 -3.51 5.70
N ILE A 49 0.18 -2.95 4.76
CA ILE A 49 -0.09 -1.63 4.19
C ILE A 49 -1.40 -1.63 3.40
N ALA A 50 -1.65 -2.63 2.57
CA ALA A 50 -2.88 -2.72 1.79
C ALA A 50 -4.13 -2.84 2.69
N SER A 51 -4.06 -3.63 3.76
CA SER A 51 -5.14 -3.75 4.74
C SER A 51 -5.38 -2.43 5.48
N LEU A 52 -4.31 -1.69 5.79
CA LEU A 52 -4.41 -0.38 6.43
C LEU A 52 -5.05 0.65 5.51
N LEU A 53 -4.67 0.67 4.23
CA LEU A 53 -5.28 1.55 3.24
C LEU A 53 -6.77 1.25 3.08
N SER A 54 -7.14 -0.02 3.02
CA SER A 54 -8.54 -0.46 2.97
C SER A 54 -9.33 -0.05 4.22
N PHE A 55 -8.70 -0.09 5.39
CA PHE A 55 -9.30 0.37 6.63
C PHE A 55 -9.63 1.88 6.61
N TYR A 56 -8.82 2.68 5.92
CA TYR A 56 -9.04 4.13 5.75
C TYR A 56 -9.81 4.48 4.47
N ASP A 57 -10.51 3.53 3.87
CA ASP A 57 -11.27 3.70 2.63
C ASP A 57 -10.43 4.17 1.42
N VAL A 58 -9.12 3.98 1.47
CA VAL A 58 -8.20 4.24 0.36
C VAL A 58 -8.04 2.98 -0.47
N ASP A 59 -9.15 2.55 -1.05
CA ASP A 59 -9.17 1.37 -1.91
C ASP A 59 -10.27 1.51 -2.98
N ARG A 60 -10.71 0.40 -3.49
CA ARG A 60 -11.75 0.38 -4.52
C ARG A 60 -13.15 0.71 -3.99
N PRO A 61 -13.97 1.30 -4.86
CA PRO A 61 -13.75 1.50 -6.31
C PRO A 61 -12.94 2.75 -6.66
N ALA A 62 -12.71 3.65 -5.71
CA ALA A 62 -12.16 4.99 -5.96
C ALA A 62 -10.67 4.96 -6.30
N VAL A 63 -9.86 4.16 -5.58
CA VAL A 63 -8.39 4.15 -5.72
C VAL A 63 -7.89 2.79 -6.17
N ARG A 64 -7.00 2.77 -7.16
CA ARG A 64 -6.37 1.55 -7.65
C ARG A 64 -5.00 1.34 -7.03
N LEU A 65 -4.76 0.15 -6.50
CA LEU A 65 -3.44 -0.22 -6.01
C LEU A 65 -2.57 -0.73 -7.16
N LEU A 66 -1.38 -0.17 -7.29
CA LEU A 66 -0.38 -0.51 -8.29
C LEU A 66 0.83 -1.12 -7.60
N GLY A 67 1.41 -2.14 -8.19
CA GLY A 67 2.58 -2.83 -7.67
C GLY A 67 3.71 -2.99 -8.68
N LEU A 68 4.85 -3.38 -8.17
CA LEU A 68 6.01 -3.77 -8.96
C LEU A 68 6.07 -5.30 -9.12
N ALA A 69 7.02 -5.78 -9.91
CA ALA A 69 7.20 -7.22 -10.15
C ALA A 69 7.45 -8.08 -8.90
N ASN A 70 7.88 -7.47 -7.80
CA ASN A 70 8.04 -8.12 -6.50
C ASN A 70 6.71 -8.61 -5.91
N TRP A 71 5.57 -8.06 -6.33
CA TRP A 71 4.26 -8.58 -5.94
C TRP A 71 4.06 -10.03 -6.39
N ALA A 72 4.60 -10.40 -7.55
CA ALA A 72 4.53 -11.76 -8.06
C ALA A 72 5.22 -12.81 -7.17
N GLN A 73 6.05 -12.40 -6.23
CA GLN A 73 6.71 -13.27 -5.26
C GLN A 73 6.00 -13.33 -3.92
N THR A 74 4.98 -12.49 -3.71
CA THR A 74 4.19 -12.49 -2.49
C THR A 74 3.25 -13.68 -2.49
N ALA A 75 3.43 -14.58 -1.52
CA ALA A 75 2.60 -15.76 -1.37
C ALA A 75 1.13 -15.37 -1.13
N ASN A 76 0.23 -16.05 -1.84
CA ASN A 76 -1.22 -15.89 -1.70
C ASN A 76 -1.73 -14.44 -1.91
N ILE A 77 -1.10 -13.68 -2.79
CA ILE A 77 -1.53 -12.31 -3.10
C ILE A 77 -2.95 -12.27 -3.67
N GLU A 78 -3.33 -13.27 -4.44
CA GLU A 78 -4.66 -13.36 -5.07
C GLU A 78 -5.79 -13.60 -4.06
N SER A 79 -5.47 -14.22 -2.93
CA SER A 79 -6.43 -14.48 -1.86
C SER A 79 -6.59 -13.32 -0.87
N GLU A 80 -5.76 -12.28 -1.00
CA GLU A 80 -5.83 -11.10 -0.13
C GLU A 80 -6.89 -10.13 -0.67
N PRO A 81 -8.00 -9.90 0.07
CA PRO A 81 -9.11 -9.06 -0.43
C PRO A 81 -8.69 -7.66 -0.84
N SER A 82 -7.80 -7.03 -0.06
CA SER A 82 -7.29 -5.69 -0.30
C SER A 82 -6.39 -5.59 -1.55
N LEU A 83 -5.76 -6.69 -1.98
CA LEU A 83 -4.85 -6.75 -3.13
C LEU A 83 -5.44 -7.44 -4.35
N SER A 84 -6.57 -8.15 -4.22
CA SER A 84 -7.16 -9.02 -5.26
C SER A 84 -7.42 -8.33 -6.60
N ARG A 85 -7.50 -7.02 -6.62
CA ARG A 85 -7.74 -6.21 -7.83
C ARG A 85 -6.64 -5.18 -8.08
N GLY A 86 -5.52 -5.27 -7.39
CA GLY A 86 -4.32 -4.49 -7.69
C GLY A 86 -3.72 -4.90 -9.04
N TRP A 87 -3.03 -4.00 -9.67
CA TRP A 87 -2.30 -4.24 -10.91
C TRP A 87 -0.80 -4.19 -10.64
N TYR A 88 -0.07 -5.13 -11.21
CA TYR A 88 1.39 -5.09 -11.20
C TYR A 88 1.94 -5.62 -12.52
N ALA A 89 3.07 -5.08 -12.93
CA ALA A 89 3.79 -5.53 -14.12
C ALA A 89 4.86 -6.53 -13.73
N ALA A 90 4.83 -7.70 -14.33
CA ALA A 90 5.85 -8.74 -14.14
C ALA A 90 6.10 -9.48 -15.46
N PRO A 91 7.31 -9.99 -15.69
CA PRO A 91 7.57 -10.89 -16.81
C PRO A 91 6.64 -12.13 -16.75
N PRO A 92 6.34 -12.76 -17.90
CA PRO A 92 5.55 -13.98 -17.94
C PRO A 92 6.09 -15.04 -16.98
N ALA A 93 5.17 -15.75 -16.31
CA ALA A 93 5.53 -16.72 -15.26
C ALA A 93 6.51 -17.81 -15.76
N ALA A 94 6.34 -18.28 -16.99
CA ALA A 94 7.20 -19.30 -17.61
C ALA A 94 8.64 -18.79 -17.80
N GLU A 95 8.81 -17.57 -18.30
CA GLU A 95 10.14 -16.97 -18.51
C GLU A 95 10.84 -16.69 -17.17
N ARG A 96 10.11 -16.21 -16.20
CA ARG A 96 10.59 -15.96 -14.86
C ARG A 96 11.06 -17.25 -14.19
N LYS A 97 10.28 -18.32 -14.26
CA LYS A 97 10.64 -19.63 -13.73
C LYS A 97 11.92 -20.18 -14.38
N SER A 98 12.01 -20.15 -15.71
CA SER A 98 13.20 -20.57 -16.46
C SER A 98 14.46 -19.77 -16.06
N PHE A 99 14.33 -18.47 -15.90
CA PHE A 99 15.42 -17.61 -15.41
C PHE A 99 15.86 -17.98 -13.99
N PHE A 100 14.91 -18.19 -13.07
CA PHE A 100 15.18 -18.55 -11.68
C PHE A 100 15.91 -19.89 -11.57
N GLU A 101 15.49 -20.90 -12.33
CA GLU A 101 16.13 -22.22 -12.36
C GLU A 101 17.57 -22.14 -12.86
N ARG A 102 17.82 -21.41 -13.96
CA ARG A 102 19.17 -21.19 -14.49
C ARG A 102 20.08 -20.44 -13.52
N TYR A 103 19.56 -19.38 -12.92
CA TYR A 103 20.30 -18.58 -11.93
C TYR A 103 20.67 -19.40 -10.71
N ARG A 104 19.69 -20.14 -10.16
CA ARG A 104 19.91 -21.01 -9.01
C ARG A 104 20.93 -22.13 -9.30
N LYS A 105 20.92 -22.67 -10.51
CA LYS A 105 21.88 -23.69 -10.92
C LYS A 105 23.32 -23.17 -10.95
N ILE A 106 23.51 -21.90 -11.35
CA ILE A 106 24.83 -21.27 -11.48
C ILE A 106 25.32 -20.75 -10.13
N TYR A 107 24.46 -20.07 -9.37
CA TYR A 107 24.86 -19.31 -8.18
C TYR A 107 24.43 -19.95 -6.86
N GLY A 108 23.72 -21.07 -6.87
CA GLY A 108 23.26 -21.77 -5.66
C GLY A 108 22.21 -21.06 -4.82
N ARG A 109 21.76 -19.88 -5.24
CA ARG A 109 20.78 -19.03 -4.54
C ARG A 109 19.74 -18.44 -5.50
N PRO A 110 18.52 -18.12 -5.05
CA PRO A 110 17.54 -17.45 -5.89
C PRO A 110 17.99 -16.00 -6.22
N PRO A 111 17.67 -15.50 -7.42
CA PRO A 111 17.94 -14.11 -7.79
C PRO A 111 17.01 -13.15 -7.05
N ALA A 112 17.40 -11.87 -6.98
CA ALA A 112 16.49 -10.81 -6.55
C ALA A 112 15.33 -10.67 -7.55
N ALA A 113 14.16 -10.21 -7.06
CA ALA A 113 12.96 -10.07 -7.88
C ALA A 113 13.18 -9.25 -9.16
N ILE A 114 13.91 -8.15 -9.05
CA ILE A 114 14.19 -7.24 -10.14
C ILE A 114 15.12 -7.85 -11.23
N ALA A 115 15.92 -8.85 -10.88
CA ALA A 115 16.86 -9.47 -11.82
C ALA A 115 16.14 -10.17 -12.99
N SER A 116 14.94 -10.68 -12.76
CA SER A 116 14.13 -11.29 -13.83
C SER A 116 13.62 -10.27 -14.84
N GLN A 117 13.38 -9.03 -14.43
CA GLN A 117 13.00 -7.94 -15.34
C GLN A 117 14.17 -7.56 -16.26
N CYS A 118 15.37 -7.40 -15.71
CA CYS A 118 16.55 -7.09 -16.52
C CYS A 118 16.83 -8.17 -17.56
N SER A 119 16.64 -9.45 -17.21
CA SER A 119 16.79 -10.57 -18.16
C SER A 119 15.80 -10.54 -19.32
N ALA A 120 14.59 -10.04 -19.10
CA ALA A 120 13.58 -9.92 -20.16
C ALA A 120 13.91 -8.80 -21.17
N PHE A 121 14.61 -7.77 -20.75
CA PHE A 121 15.03 -6.65 -21.62
C PHE A 121 16.29 -6.95 -22.43
N LEU A 122 17.08 -7.95 -22.07
CA LEU A 122 18.34 -8.31 -22.73
C LEU A 122 18.16 -9.37 -23.87
N LYS A 123 16.94 -9.68 -24.19
CA LYS A 123 16.59 -10.50 -25.37
C LYS A 123 16.34 -9.61 -26.58
#